data_84e42c6be2cc4a14d8a01a092bbe6999
#
_entry.id   84e42c6be2cc4a14d8a01a092bbe6999
#
_cell.length_a   1.000
_cell.length_b   1.000
_cell.length_c   1.000
_cell.angle_alpha   90.00
_cell.angle_beta   90.00
_cell.angle_gamma   90.00
#
_symmetry.space_group_name_H-M   'P 1'
#
loop_
_entity.id
_entity.type
_entity.pdbx_description
1 polymer ?
#
loop_
_entity_poly.entity_id
_entity_poly.type
_entity_poly.pdbx_seq_one_letter_code
_entity_poly.pdbx_strand_id
1 'polypeptide(L)'
;MVMEYLEGVELKIDPVLQDGEMLTCSVKNRLNFASGLAMGFEMIDDSEAINYARNLLKHLPMDYCIDISTRGGVLMEINPRVSTYIYSETYCAPYLALKLAMGEMTADQIKNYQTKIPVGKKMFRYYGQVDY
;
A
#
# COMPACT_ATOMS: atom_id res chain seq x y z
N MET A 1 -25.47 4.96 -5.52
CA MET A 1 -24.71 6.19 -5.20
C MET A 1 -24.17 6.72 -6.53
N VAL A 2 -24.35 7.99 -6.84
CA VAL A 2 -23.75 8.66 -7.99
C VAL A 2 -22.55 9.44 -7.45
N MET A 3 -21.39 9.25 -8.04
CA MET A 3 -20.14 9.91 -7.65
C MET A 3 -19.51 10.56 -8.87
N GLU A 4 -18.71 11.58 -8.65
CA GLU A 4 -17.87 12.16 -9.70
C GLU A 4 -16.92 11.11 -10.26
N TYR A 5 -16.75 11.11 -11.57
CA TYR A 5 -15.74 10.29 -12.24
C TYR A 5 -14.38 11.00 -12.17
N LEU A 6 -13.42 10.40 -11.51
CA LEU A 6 -12.06 10.90 -11.44
C LEU A 6 -11.24 10.32 -12.60
N GLU A 7 -10.61 11.18 -13.38
CA GLU A 7 -9.67 10.78 -14.41
C GLU A 7 -8.28 10.46 -13.82
N GLY A 8 -7.47 9.74 -14.59
CA GLY A 8 -6.08 9.48 -14.25
C GLY A 8 -5.81 8.08 -13.70
N VAL A 9 -4.56 7.88 -13.30
CA VAL A 9 -4.05 6.61 -12.80
C VAL A 9 -4.56 6.37 -11.39
N GLU A 10 -4.97 5.13 -11.11
CA GLU A 10 -5.34 4.70 -9.76
C GLU A 10 -4.11 4.13 -9.05
N LEU A 11 -3.74 4.78 -7.98
CA LEU A 11 -2.65 4.36 -7.11
C LEU A 11 -3.19 3.75 -5.81
N LYS A 12 -2.49 2.72 -5.34
CA LYS A 12 -2.61 2.19 -3.99
C LYS A 12 -1.36 2.55 -3.21
N ILE A 13 -1.54 3.15 -2.06
CA ILE A 13 -0.48 3.63 -1.18
C ILE A 13 -0.62 2.86 0.13
N ASP A 14 0.41 2.12 0.50
CA ASP A 14 0.39 1.21 1.64
C ASP A 14 1.47 1.59 2.66
N PRO A 15 1.19 2.48 3.59
CA PRO A 15 2.10 2.82 4.67
C PRO A 15 2.11 1.75 5.76
N VAL A 16 3.25 1.65 6.46
CA VAL A 16 3.37 1.05 7.79
C VAL A 16 3.60 2.17 8.78
N LEU A 17 2.81 2.21 9.84
CA LEU A 17 2.65 3.33 10.74
C LEU A 17 2.92 2.94 12.19
N GLN A 18 3.38 3.91 12.98
CA GLN A 18 3.39 3.87 14.43
C GLN A 18 3.07 5.25 14.97
N ASP A 19 2.08 5.36 15.84
CA ASP A 19 1.64 6.62 16.49
C ASP A 19 1.36 7.74 15.45
N GLY A 20 0.82 7.38 14.28
CA GLY A 20 0.57 8.29 13.16
C GLY A 20 1.82 8.65 12.33
N GLU A 21 3.01 8.22 12.72
CA GLU A 21 4.23 8.39 11.93
C GLU A 21 4.34 7.31 10.85
N MET A 22 4.59 7.73 9.61
CA MET A 22 4.82 6.81 8.49
C MET A 22 6.28 6.35 8.47
N LEU A 23 6.50 5.08 8.81
CA LEU A 23 7.82 4.46 8.90
C LEU A 23 8.35 3.99 7.53
N THR A 24 7.49 3.35 6.74
CA THR A 24 7.78 2.96 5.35
C THR A 24 6.49 3.00 4.55
N CYS A 25 6.59 3.12 3.23
CA CYS A 25 5.43 3.26 2.37
C CYS A 25 5.72 2.70 0.98
N SER A 26 4.91 1.73 0.55
CA SER A 26 4.93 1.26 -0.84
C SER A 26 3.82 1.91 -1.65
N VAL A 27 4.11 2.19 -2.92
CA VAL A 27 3.14 2.71 -3.88
C VAL A 27 2.99 1.73 -5.04
N LYS A 28 1.76 1.47 -5.43
CA LYS A 28 1.42 0.55 -6.52
C LYS A 28 0.53 1.22 -7.54
N ASN A 29 0.91 1.11 -8.79
CA ASN A 29 0.04 1.39 -9.92
C ASN A 29 -0.87 0.17 -10.13
N ARG A 30 -2.17 0.39 -10.20
CA ARG A 30 -3.17 -0.64 -10.42
C ARG A 30 -3.27 -0.97 -11.90
N LEU A 31 -2.92 -2.21 -12.26
CA LEU A 31 -2.99 -2.74 -13.61
C LEU A 31 -4.24 -3.59 -13.76
N ASN A 32 -4.75 -3.72 -14.96
CA ASN A 32 -5.81 -4.62 -15.39
C ASN A 32 -6.93 -4.88 -14.37
N PHE A 33 -8.14 -4.80 -14.81
CA PHE A 33 -9.34 -5.02 -13.99
C PHE A 33 -10.14 -6.18 -14.55
N ALA A 34 -10.64 -7.05 -13.67
CA ALA A 34 -11.67 -8.02 -14.00
C ALA A 34 -12.70 -8.02 -12.88
N SER A 35 -13.97 -7.86 -13.24
CA SER A 35 -15.09 -7.87 -12.27
C SER A 35 -14.90 -6.89 -11.09
N GLY A 36 -14.36 -5.70 -11.34
CA GLY A 36 -14.09 -4.68 -10.32
C GLY A 36 -12.87 -4.95 -9.43
N LEU A 37 -12.20 -6.09 -9.59
CA LEU A 37 -10.98 -6.42 -8.86
C LEU A 37 -9.74 -6.09 -9.69
N ALA A 38 -8.71 -5.58 -9.03
CA ALA A 38 -7.40 -5.45 -9.68
C ALA A 38 -6.80 -6.85 -9.87
N MET A 39 -6.43 -7.16 -11.09
CA MET A 39 -5.78 -8.40 -11.47
C MET A 39 -4.26 -8.29 -11.45
N GLY A 40 -3.71 -7.10 -11.40
CA GLY A 40 -2.29 -6.86 -11.33
C GLY A 40 -1.95 -5.50 -10.73
N PHE A 41 -0.71 -5.41 -10.27
CA PHE A 41 -0.10 -4.20 -9.76
C PHE A 41 1.35 -4.10 -10.23
N GLU A 42 1.83 -2.89 -10.36
CA GLU A 42 3.24 -2.58 -10.55
C GLU A 42 3.72 -1.72 -9.38
N MET A 43 4.78 -2.15 -8.71
CA MET A 43 5.42 -1.35 -7.67
C MET A 43 6.14 -0.18 -8.32
N ILE A 44 5.82 1.03 -7.89
CA ILE A 44 6.40 2.25 -8.44
C ILE A 44 7.09 3.09 -7.36
N ASP A 45 8.05 3.90 -7.78
CA ASP A 45 8.59 4.97 -6.95
C ASP A 45 7.83 6.27 -7.28
N ASP A 46 7.01 6.71 -6.33
CA ASP A 46 6.19 7.91 -6.47
C ASP A 46 6.29 8.74 -5.18
N SER A 47 7.24 9.66 -5.18
CA SER A 47 7.50 10.55 -4.04
C SER A 47 6.34 11.53 -3.77
N GLU A 48 5.57 11.91 -4.79
CA GLU A 48 4.42 12.80 -4.63
C GLU A 48 3.29 12.06 -3.90
N ALA A 49 2.99 10.83 -4.30
CA ALA A 49 2.00 9.99 -3.63
C ALA A 49 2.42 9.70 -2.17
N ILE A 50 3.69 9.41 -1.92
CA ILE A 50 4.21 9.20 -0.56
C ILE A 50 4.08 10.47 0.29
N ASN A 51 4.41 11.64 -0.25
CA ASN A 51 4.29 12.91 0.46
C ASN A 51 2.82 13.29 0.70
N TYR A 52 1.95 13.00 -0.26
CA TYR A 52 0.50 13.16 -0.09
C TYR A 52 -0.01 12.33 1.10
N ALA A 53 0.31 11.04 1.13
CA ALA A 53 -0.09 10.15 2.23
C ALA A 53 0.48 10.63 3.58
N ARG A 54 1.75 11.03 3.61
CA ARG A 54 2.39 11.56 4.82
C ARG A 54 1.66 12.80 5.36
N ASN A 55 1.25 13.71 4.50
CA ASN A 55 0.51 14.91 4.92
C ASN A 55 -0.90 14.57 5.40
N LEU A 56 -1.60 13.66 4.70
CA LEU A 56 -2.92 13.19 5.10
C LEU A 56 -2.89 12.55 6.50
N LEU A 57 -1.90 11.71 6.75
CA LEU A 57 -1.77 10.95 8.01
C LEU A 57 -1.39 11.80 9.22
N LYS A 58 -0.85 13.00 9.04
CA LYS A 58 -0.65 13.95 10.15
C LYS A 58 -1.97 14.32 10.86
N HIS A 59 -3.08 14.22 10.15
CA HIS A 59 -4.42 14.55 10.66
C HIS A 59 -5.25 13.32 11.04
N LEU A 60 -4.72 12.13 10.80
CA LEU A 60 -5.38 10.86 11.02
C LEU A 60 -4.41 9.90 11.74
N PRO A 61 -4.32 9.99 13.08
CA PRO A 61 -3.45 9.10 13.84
C PRO A 61 -3.93 7.64 13.67
N MET A 62 -3.16 6.86 12.97
CA MET A 62 -3.40 5.45 12.69
C MET A 62 -2.13 4.66 12.93
N ASP A 63 -2.30 3.38 13.22
CA ASP A 63 -1.20 2.46 13.47
C ASP A 63 -1.21 1.29 12.48
N TYR A 64 -0.06 0.66 12.34
CA TYR A 64 0.21 -0.55 11.57
C TYR A 64 0.02 -0.36 10.06
N CYS A 65 -0.88 -1.09 9.45
CA CYS A 65 -1.08 -1.06 8.00
C CYS A 65 -2.44 -0.50 7.62
N ILE A 66 -2.43 0.42 6.68
CA ILE A 66 -3.66 0.91 6.03
C ILE A 66 -3.49 0.85 4.50
N ASP A 67 -4.58 0.96 3.78
CA ASP A 67 -4.65 1.00 2.31
C ASP A 67 -5.30 2.32 1.89
N ILE A 68 -4.54 3.19 1.28
CA ILE A 68 -5.02 4.48 0.73
C ILE A 68 -5.13 4.33 -0.78
N SER A 69 -6.28 4.72 -1.33
CA SER A 69 -6.50 4.75 -2.78
C SER A 69 -6.63 6.17 -3.26
N THR A 70 -5.90 6.49 -4.32
CA THR A 70 -6.03 7.76 -5.03
C THR A 70 -6.25 7.53 -6.52
N ARG A 71 -6.88 8.49 -7.20
CA ARG A 71 -6.96 8.51 -8.65
C ARG A 71 -6.71 9.93 -9.15
N GLY A 72 -5.77 10.10 -10.08
CA GLY A 72 -5.38 11.42 -10.56
C GLY A 72 -4.91 12.36 -9.44
N GLY A 73 -4.31 11.83 -8.37
CA GLY A 73 -3.89 12.59 -7.20
C GLY A 73 -5.00 12.92 -6.19
N VAL A 74 -6.25 12.53 -6.45
CA VAL A 74 -7.39 12.77 -5.54
C VAL A 74 -7.66 11.54 -4.68
N LEU A 75 -7.88 11.75 -3.38
CA LEU A 75 -8.26 10.69 -2.44
C LEU A 75 -9.60 10.06 -2.83
N MET A 76 -9.62 8.74 -2.96
CA MET A 76 -10.84 7.96 -3.16
C MET A 76 -11.33 7.33 -1.86
N GLU A 77 -10.42 6.62 -1.16
CA GLU A 77 -10.77 5.91 0.08
C GLU A 77 -9.54 5.68 0.95
N ILE A 78 -9.79 5.48 2.23
CA ILE A 78 -8.83 4.98 3.21
C ILE A 78 -9.43 3.73 3.84
N ASN A 79 -8.73 2.62 3.74
CA ASN A 79 -9.13 1.36 4.35
C ASN A 79 -8.21 1.04 5.54
N PRO A 80 -8.70 1.00 6.79
CA PRO A 80 -7.89 0.66 7.96
C PRO A 80 -7.64 -0.85 8.03
N ARG A 81 -7.01 -1.39 7.01
CA ARG A 81 -6.70 -2.80 6.85
C ARG A 81 -5.52 -3.00 5.90
N VAL A 82 -4.97 -4.19 5.95
CA VAL A 82 -3.94 -4.65 5.02
C VAL A 82 -4.46 -4.67 3.58
N SER A 83 -3.70 -4.11 2.66
CA SER A 83 -3.97 -4.14 1.22
C SER A 83 -3.60 -5.50 0.60
N THR A 84 -3.82 -5.64 -0.70
CA THR A 84 -3.38 -6.80 -1.50
C THR A 84 -2.06 -6.52 -2.19
N TYR A 85 -1.28 -7.58 -2.52
CA TYR A 85 0.02 -7.47 -3.22
C TYR A 85 1.07 -6.60 -2.49
N ILE A 86 1.12 -6.74 -1.17
CA ILE A 86 1.99 -5.95 -0.29
C ILE A 86 3.20 -6.73 0.21
N TYR A 87 3.48 -7.86 -0.36
CA TYR A 87 4.58 -8.73 0.02
C TYR A 87 5.42 -9.14 -1.19
N SER A 88 6.68 -9.23 -0.95
CA SER A 88 7.68 -9.78 -1.85
C SER A 88 8.75 -10.48 -0.99
N GLU A 89 9.76 -11.05 -1.62
CA GLU A 89 10.89 -11.66 -0.90
C GLU A 89 11.66 -10.65 -0.05
N THR A 90 11.68 -9.38 -0.48
CA THR A 90 12.45 -8.31 0.17
C THR A 90 11.62 -7.39 1.03
N TYR A 91 10.29 -7.33 0.82
CA TYR A 91 9.39 -6.40 1.50
C TYR A 91 8.02 -7.04 1.74
N CYS A 92 7.54 -6.98 2.98
CA CYS A 92 6.23 -7.47 3.39
C CYS A 92 5.65 -6.56 4.47
N ALA A 93 4.76 -5.63 4.09
CA ALA A 93 4.19 -4.65 5.02
C ALA A 93 3.47 -5.30 6.22
N PRO A 94 2.63 -6.35 6.07
CA PRO A 94 2.00 -7.00 7.23
C PRO A 94 3.00 -7.63 8.19
N TYR A 95 4.07 -8.23 7.66
CA TYR A 95 5.13 -8.79 8.50
C TYR A 95 5.82 -7.70 9.32
N LEU A 96 6.14 -6.56 8.71
CA LEU A 96 6.75 -5.43 9.39
C LEU A 96 5.84 -4.87 10.48
N ALA A 97 4.55 -4.70 10.18
CA ALA A 97 3.56 -4.24 11.14
C ALA A 97 3.39 -5.22 12.32
N LEU A 98 3.38 -6.52 12.05
CA LEU A 98 3.30 -7.54 13.09
C LEU A 98 4.54 -7.51 14.01
N LYS A 99 5.75 -7.43 13.43
CA LYS A 99 7.00 -7.33 14.19
C LYS A 99 7.06 -6.07 15.04
N LEU A 100 6.55 -4.95 14.52
CA LEU A 100 6.42 -3.71 15.27
C LEU A 100 5.45 -3.88 16.45
N ALA A 101 4.27 -4.44 16.22
CA ALA A 101 3.24 -4.65 17.24
C ALA A 101 3.70 -5.58 18.35
N MET A 102 4.54 -6.58 18.02
CA MET A 102 5.11 -7.53 18.99
C MET A 102 6.35 -6.96 19.72
N GLY A 103 6.82 -5.77 19.35
CA GLY A 103 8.06 -5.20 19.89
C GLY A 103 9.33 -5.91 19.45
N GLU A 104 9.26 -6.74 18.40
CA GLU A 104 10.39 -7.48 17.86
C GLU A 104 11.24 -6.67 16.87
N MET A 105 10.71 -5.55 16.39
CA MET A 105 11.42 -4.58 15.57
C MET A 105 11.11 -3.16 16.04
N THR A 106 12.12 -2.30 15.99
CA THR A 106 11.97 -0.86 16.28
C THR A 106 11.51 -0.10 15.05
N ALA A 107 10.98 1.11 15.25
CA ALA A 107 10.61 2.03 14.17
C ALA A 107 11.77 2.26 13.18
N ASP A 108 12.98 2.47 13.69
CA ASP A 108 14.17 2.72 12.86
C ASP A 108 14.56 1.49 12.02
N GLN A 109 14.41 0.29 12.57
CA GLN A 109 14.61 -0.93 11.79
C GLN A 109 13.61 -1.05 10.65
N ILE A 110 12.34 -0.66 10.88
CA ILE A 110 11.30 -0.68 9.84
C ILE A 110 11.55 0.40 8.79
N LYS A 111 11.97 1.61 9.15
CA LYS A 111 12.33 2.67 8.19
C LYS A 111 13.37 2.21 7.16
N ASN A 112 14.31 1.36 7.55
CA ASN A 112 15.31 0.80 6.65
C ASN A 112 14.73 -0.10 5.54
N TYR A 113 13.50 -0.59 5.69
CA TYR A 113 12.82 -1.38 4.66
C TYR A 113 12.31 -0.53 3.50
N GLN A 114 12.28 0.79 3.59
CA GLN A 114 11.92 1.64 2.46
C GLN A 114 12.80 1.37 1.23
N THR A 115 14.08 1.14 1.42
CA THR A 115 15.03 0.83 0.33
C THR A 115 14.92 -0.59 -0.22
N LYS A 116 14.13 -1.45 0.42
CA LYS A 116 13.91 -2.85 0.04
C LYS A 116 12.64 -3.08 -0.77
N ILE A 117 11.87 -2.01 -1.01
CA ILE A 117 10.66 -2.07 -1.84
C ILE A 117 11.08 -2.39 -3.28
N PRO A 118 10.52 -3.43 -3.90
CA PRO A 118 10.94 -3.90 -5.21
C PRO A 118 10.30 -3.07 -6.33
N VAL A 119 10.74 -1.83 -6.51
CA VAL A 119 10.27 -0.92 -7.57
C VAL A 119 10.43 -1.58 -8.95
N GLY A 120 9.42 -1.41 -9.81
CA GLY A 120 9.36 -2.02 -11.15
C GLY A 120 8.84 -3.46 -11.17
N LYS A 121 8.67 -4.10 -10.00
CA LYS A 121 8.11 -5.46 -9.94
C LYS A 121 6.62 -5.43 -10.28
N LYS A 122 6.23 -6.29 -11.22
CA LYS A 122 4.83 -6.53 -11.57
C LYS A 122 4.34 -7.82 -10.93
N MET A 123 3.13 -7.78 -10.40
CA MET A 123 2.47 -8.89 -9.73
C MET A 123 1.08 -9.07 -10.30
N PHE A 124 0.72 -10.31 -10.61
CA PHE A 124 -0.58 -10.63 -11.19
C PHE A 124 -1.26 -11.74 -10.37
N ARG A 125 -2.57 -11.61 -10.25
CA ARG A 125 -3.43 -12.65 -9.70
C ARG A 125 -3.79 -13.64 -10.79
N TYR A 126 -3.77 -14.92 -10.46
CA TYR A 126 -4.34 -15.95 -11.29
C TYR A 126 -5.32 -16.82 -10.49
N TYR A 127 -6.25 -17.44 -11.17
CA TYR A 127 -7.17 -18.41 -10.58
C TYR A 127 -6.71 -19.81 -10.98
N GLY A 128 -6.56 -20.68 -10.00
CA GLY A 128 -6.29 -22.10 -10.20
C GLY A 128 -7.53 -22.92 -9.84
N GLN A 129 -7.71 -24.07 -10.51
CA GLN A 129 -8.67 -25.10 -10.13
C GLN A 129 -7.93 -26.14 -9.30
N VAL A 130 -8.56 -26.62 -8.23
CA VAL A 130 -8.09 -27.75 -7.43
C VAL A 130 -9.15 -28.82 -7.51
N ASP A 131 -8.77 -30.00 -7.99
CA ASP A 131 -9.63 -31.19 -7.98
C ASP A 131 -9.38 -31.94 -6.67
N TYR A 132 -10.47 -32.33 -5.99
CA TYR A 132 -10.46 -33.10 -4.75
C TYR A 132 -10.82 -34.57 -5.01
#